data_e08e96e8465a053a283c7fbccbd51359
#
_entry.id   e08e96e8465a053a283c7fbccbd51359
#
_cell.length_a   1.000
_cell.length_b   1.000
_cell.length_c   1.000
_cell.angle_alpha   90.00
_cell.angle_beta   90.00
_cell.angle_gamma   90.00
#
_symmetry.space_group_name_H-M   'P 1'
#
loop_
_entity.id
_entity.type
_entity.pdbx_description
1 polymer ?
#
loop_
_entity_poly.entity_id
_entity_poly.type
_entity_poly.pdbx_seq_one_letter_code
_entity_poly.pdbx_strand_id
1 'polypeptide(L)'
;MLKLGGREFDVIASSTIEWDVTLLNLVQGCGLADVTMHAGEDAEGLAHRVFRSLMSSPAVFEILGCALVPAGTNPIDWRPEMMREQADFIRHLSTPEDKAAINSHIRNIVAGFFLQGIVSVRTLPNVSMLLNGAGKLPSDPPPQANSTPRSENGE
;
A
#
# COMPACT_ATOMS: atom_id res chain seq x y z
N MET A 1 12.09 13.14 14.40
CA MET A 1 13.03 12.55 15.37
C MET A 1 12.26 11.73 16.40
N LEU A 2 12.65 10.50 16.62
CA LEU A 2 12.03 9.55 17.55
C LEU A 2 13.04 9.15 18.61
N LYS A 3 12.63 9.04 19.88
CA LYS A 3 13.50 8.62 20.96
C LYS A 3 13.08 7.24 21.47
N LEU A 4 14.00 6.29 21.44
CA LEU A 4 13.79 4.89 21.84
C LEU A 4 14.98 4.39 22.65
N GLY A 5 14.74 3.78 23.81
CA GLY A 5 15.78 3.23 24.65
C GLY A 5 16.91 4.21 24.99
N GLY A 6 16.58 5.50 25.09
CA GLY A 6 17.54 6.57 25.33
C GLY A 6 18.34 7.02 24.10
N ARG A 7 18.14 6.41 22.92
CA ARG A 7 18.76 6.81 21.66
C ARG A 7 17.78 7.63 20.83
N GLU A 8 18.32 8.52 20.00
CA GLU A 8 17.54 9.36 19.07
C GLU A 8 17.69 8.84 17.66
N PHE A 9 16.58 8.81 16.94
CA PHE A 9 16.48 8.29 15.58
C PHE A 9 15.80 9.30 14.66
N ASP A 10 16.28 9.38 13.44
CA ASP A 10 15.61 10.03 12.33
C ASP A 10 14.86 8.98 11.51
N VAL A 11 13.73 9.39 10.92
CA VAL A 11 12.96 8.56 10.02
C VAL A 11 13.39 8.88 8.61
N ILE A 12 13.87 7.87 7.92
CA ILE A 12 14.21 8.00 6.51
C ILE A 12 13.00 7.57 5.67
N ALA A 13 12.61 8.43 4.74
CA ALA A 13 11.56 8.13 3.77
C ALA A 13 12.14 7.46 2.51
N SER A 14 13.34 7.85 2.10
CA SER A 14 14.12 7.29 1.01
C SER A 14 15.54 7.84 1.10
N SER A 15 16.54 7.03 0.74
CA SER A 15 17.94 7.48 0.79
C SER A 15 18.71 7.11 -0.48
N THR A 16 18.93 5.81 -0.69
CA THR A 16 19.68 5.27 -1.81
C THR A 16 18.84 4.20 -2.52
N ILE A 17 19.24 3.86 -3.76
CA ILE A 17 18.61 2.74 -4.49
C ILE A 17 18.73 1.44 -3.69
N GLU A 18 19.84 1.23 -2.99
CA GLU A 18 20.03 0.05 -2.14
C GLU A 18 19.02 0.00 -0.99
N TRP A 19 18.73 1.15 -0.38
CA TRP A 19 17.71 1.28 0.64
C TRP A 19 16.31 0.95 0.09
N ASP A 20 15.96 1.54 -1.06
CA ASP A 20 14.66 1.32 -1.71
C ASP A 20 14.46 -0.16 -2.06
N VAL A 21 15.47 -0.81 -2.67
CA VAL A 21 15.43 -2.22 -3.04
C VAL A 21 15.32 -3.11 -1.80
N THR A 22 16.07 -2.80 -0.74
CA THR A 22 16.01 -3.55 0.51
C THR A 22 14.62 -3.47 1.14
N LEU A 23 14.07 -2.26 1.25
CA LEU A 23 12.74 -2.05 1.81
C LEU A 23 11.65 -2.75 0.99
N LEU A 24 11.70 -2.61 -0.35
CA LEU A 24 10.75 -3.28 -1.23
C LEU A 24 10.79 -4.80 -1.08
N ASN A 25 11.97 -5.40 -0.99
CA ASN A 25 12.13 -6.84 -0.79
C ASN A 25 11.53 -7.29 0.55
N LEU A 26 11.73 -6.53 1.62
CA LEU A 26 11.15 -6.81 2.93
C LEU A 26 9.62 -6.72 2.90
N VAL A 27 9.07 -5.69 2.29
CA VAL A 27 7.61 -5.49 2.15
C VAL A 27 6.98 -6.58 1.27
N GLN A 28 7.65 -6.98 0.18
CA GLN A 28 7.22 -8.11 -0.65
C GLN A 28 7.23 -9.42 0.13
N GLY A 29 8.28 -9.66 0.91
CA GLY A 29 8.38 -10.84 1.78
C GLY A 29 7.28 -10.92 2.84
N CYS A 30 6.70 -9.79 3.23
CA CYS A 30 5.51 -9.73 4.10
C CYS A 30 4.18 -9.93 3.35
N GLY A 31 4.19 -10.06 2.02
CA GLY A 31 2.98 -10.13 1.20
C GLY A 31 2.21 -8.80 1.12
N LEU A 32 2.89 -7.68 1.37
CA LEU A 32 2.26 -6.35 1.44
C LEU A 32 2.44 -5.51 0.18
N ALA A 33 3.24 -5.96 -0.79
CA ALA A 33 3.49 -5.19 -2.01
C ALA A 33 2.22 -4.96 -2.84
N ASP A 34 1.34 -5.95 -2.88
CA ASP A 34 0.05 -5.93 -3.58
C ASP A 34 -1.07 -6.26 -2.60
N VAL A 35 -1.80 -5.27 -2.15
CA VAL A 35 -2.91 -5.45 -1.22
C VAL A 35 -4.23 -5.22 -1.93
N THR A 36 -5.11 -6.21 -1.90
CA THR A 36 -6.45 -6.10 -2.47
C THR A 36 -7.42 -5.54 -1.44
N MET A 37 -8.12 -4.47 -1.79
CA MET A 37 -9.22 -3.94 -0.99
C MET A 37 -10.42 -4.87 -1.08
N HIS A 38 -10.97 -5.27 0.05
CA HIS A 38 -12.16 -6.11 0.09
C HIS A 38 -13.43 -5.32 -0.18
N ALA A 39 -14.48 -5.98 -0.67
CA ALA A 39 -15.77 -5.35 -0.90
C ALA A 39 -16.34 -4.80 0.42
N GLY A 40 -16.64 -3.49 0.45
CA GLY A 40 -17.13 -2.80 1.65
C GLY A 40 -16.07 -2.40 2.67
N GLU A 41 -14.79 -2.68 2.39
CA GLU A 41 -13.67 -2.20 3.21
C GLU A 41 -13.38 -0.73 2.87
N ASP A 42 -13.20 0.09 3.88
CA ASP A 42 -12.72 1.46 3.73
C ASP A 42 -11.19 1.55 3.87
N ALA A 43 -10.64 2.74 3.68
CA ALA A 43 -9.21 2.97 3.77
C ALA A 43 -8.66 2.68 5.19
N GLU A 44 -9.45 2.90 6.23
CA GLU A 44 -9.05 2.65 7.61
C GLU A 44 -8.99 1.15 7.89
N GLY A 45 -9.98 0.38 7.45
CA GLY A 45 -10.00 -1.08 7.53
C GLY A 45 -8.82 -1.71 6.81
N LEU A 46 -8.52 -1.24 5.60
CA LEU A 46 -7.36 -1.65 4.83
C LEU A 46 -6.05 -1.35 5.58
N ALA A 47 -5.88 -0.13 6.07
CA ALA A 47 -4.68 0.27 6.80
C ALA A 47 -4.50 -0.57 8.08
N HIS A 48 -5.59 -0.86 8.79
CA HIS A 48 -5.57 -1.70 9.98
C HIS A 48 -5.16 -3.15 9.65
N ARG A 49 -5.65 -3.70 8.53
CA ARG A 49 -5.28 -5.05 8.06
C ARG A 49 -3.81 -5.12 7.67
N VAL A 50 -3.31 -4.14 6.94
CA VAL A 50 -1.89 -4.04 6.57
C VAL A 50 -1.01 -3.91 7.80
N PHE A 51 -1.38 -3.05 8.74
CA PHE A 51 -0.68 -2.90 10.02
C PHE A 51 -0.61 -4.24 10.78
N ARG A 52 -1.73 -4.96 10.89
CA ARG A 52 -1.76 -6.26 11.57
C ARG A 52 -0.89 -7.30 10.87
N SER A 53 -0.92 -7.33 9.54
CA SER A 53 -0.10 -8.23 8.74
C SER A 53 1.39 -7.94 8.94
N LEU A 54 1.78 -6.67 8.94
CA LEU A 54 3.14 -6.25 9.22
C LEU A 54 3.59 -6.66 10.62
N MET A 55 2.77 -6.41 11.64
CA MET A 55 3.08 -6.76 13.03
C MET A 55 3.17 -8.25 13.28
N SER A 56 2.55 -9.07 12.44
CA SER A 56 2.63 -10.52 12.50
C SER A 56 3.81 -11.09 11.71
N SER A 57 4.49 -10.27 10.91
CA SER A 57 5.64 -10.68 10.11
C SER A 57 6.92 -10.66 10.93
N PRO A 58 7.80 -11.67 10.80
CA PRO A 58 9.13 -11.63 11.41
C PRO A 58 10.02 -10.51 10.86
N ALA A 59 9.71 -10.02 9.64
CA ALA A 59 10.46 -8.93 9.01
C ALA A 59 10.10 -7.53 9.54
N VAL A 60 9.16 -7.41 10.51
CA VAL A 60 8.77 -6.10 11.06
C VAL A 60 9.96 -5.34 11.65
N PHE A 61 10.88 -6.04 12.31
CA PHE A 61 12.04 -5.41 12.92
C PHE A 61 13.04 -4.91 11.89
N GLU A 62 13.24 -5.64 10.80
CA GLU A 62 14.09 -5.24 9.69
C GLU A 62 13.50 -4.04 8.94
N ILE A 63 12.18 -4.01 8.73
CA ILE A 63 11.48 -2.86 8.14
C ILE A 63 11.62 -1.62 9.03
N LEU A 64 11.47 -1.78 10.34
CA LEU A 64 11.70 -0.69 11.30
C LEU A 64 13.17 -0.24 11.31
N GLY A 65 14.10 -1.19 11.31
CA GLY A 65 15.54 -0.91 11.25
C GLY A 65 15.94 -0.21 9.95
N CYS A 66 15.24 -0.48 8.85
CA CYS A 66 15.42 0.21 7.59
C CYS A 66 14.94 1.67 7.66
N ALA A 67 13.79 1.90 8.29
CA ALA A 67 13.16 3.22 8.38
C ALA A 67 13.76 4.14 9.47
N LEU A 68 14.39 3.57 10.48
CA LEU A 68 14.95 4.30 11.63
C LEU A 68 16.47 4.28 11.59
N VAL A 69 17.08 5.45 11.49
CA VAL A 69 18.54 5.59 11.56
C VAL A 69 18.93 6.44 12.75
N PRO A 70 20.12 6.24 13.32
CA PRO A 70 20.62 7.11 14.38
C PRO A 70 20.57 8.57 13.96
N ALA A 71 20.11 9.45 14.87
CA ALA A 71 19.98 10.86 14.57
C ALA A 71 21.31 11.48 14.11
N GLY A 72 21.25 12.31 13.09
CA GLY A 72 22.41 12.94 12.48
C GLY A 72 23.20 12.05 11.52
N THR A 73 22.74 10.83 11.24
CA THR A 73 23.32 9.99 10.18
C THR A 73 22.94 10.58 8.82
N ASN A 74 23.94 10.76 7.95
CA ASN A 74 23.64 11.15 6.58
C ASN A 74 22.91 9.99 5.86
N PRO A 75 21.70 10.20 5.31
CA PRO A 75 20.94 9.14 4.62
C PRO A 75 21.72 8.42 3.51
N ILE A 76 22.69 9.09 2.86
CA ILE A 76 23.53 8.49 1.83
C ILE A 76 24.48 7.43 2.40
N ASP A 77 24.80 7.51 3.69
CA ASP A 77 25.69 6.56 4.35
C ASP A 77 24.98 5.30 4.87
N TRP A 78 23.68 5.19 4.59
CA TRP A 78 22.92 4.01 4.97
C TRP A 78 23.48 2.73 4.35
N ARG A 79 23.53 1.67 5.15
CA ARG A 79 24.01 0.35 4.75
C ARG A 79 23.12 -0.73 5.36
N PRO A 80 22.99 -1.92 4.75
CA PRO A 80 22.18 -3.04 5.29
C PRO A 80 22.60 -3.49 6.70
N GLU A 81 23.86 -3.30 7.06
CA GLU A 81 24.36 -3.60 8.40
C GLU A 81 23.71 -2.71 9.45
N MET A 82 23.53 -1.41 9.16
CA MET A 82 22.84 -0.46 10.04
C MET A 82 21.39 -0.90 10.28
N MET A 83 20.71 -1.36 9.24
CA MET A 83 19.34 -1.92 9.37
C MET A 83 19.31 -3.06 10.39
N ARG A 84 20.25 -4.01 10.28
CA ARG A 84 20.32 -5.17 11.19
C ARG A 84 20.60 -4.76 12.62
N GLU A 85 21.55 -3.86 12.82
CA GLU A 85 21.88 -3.31 14.15
C GLU A 85 20.66 -2.61 14.77
N GLN A 86 19.93 -1.81 14.00
CA GLN A 86 18.72 -1.15 14.50
C GLN A 86 17.59 -2.14 14.76
N ALA A 87 17.40 -3.13 13.87
CA ALA A 87 16.43 -4.19 14.06
C ALA A 87 16.67 -4.96 15.37
N ASP A 88 17.91 -5.33 15.63
CA ASP A 88 18.30 -6.01 16.87
C ASP A 88 18.10 -5.12 18.10
N PHE A 89 18.47 -3.84 18.02
CA PHE A 89 18.21 -2.89 19.09
C PHE A 89 16.72 -2.77 19.39
N ILE A 90 15.88 -2.58 18.37
CA ILE A 90 14.42 -2.42 18.51
C ILE A 90 13.79 -3.68 19.11
N ARG A 91 14.25 -4.86 18.70
CA ARG A 91 13.76 -6.16 19.19
C ARG A 91 13.92 -6.33 20.71
N HIS A 92 14.93 -5.69 21.30
CA HIS A 92 15.23 -5.80 22.73
C HIS A 92 14.62 -4.68 23.57
N LEU A 93 13.90 -3.72 22.97
CA LEU A 93 13.18 -2.69 23.72
C LEU A 93 12.04 -3.30 24.54
N SER A 94 12.02 -2.98 25.83
CA SER A 94 11.08 -3.62 26.77
C SER A 94 10.17 -2.64 27.50
N THR A 95 10.50 -1.33 27.51
CA THR A 95 9.71 -0.36 28.26
C THR A 95 8.34 -0.10 27.61
N PRO A 96 7.29 0.17 28.40
CA PRO A 96 5.97 0.49 27.86
C PRO A 96 6.01 1.73 26.95
N GLU A 97 6.82 2.72 27.31
CA GLU A 97 7.00 3.97 26.58
C GLU A 97 7.60 3.71 25.19
N ASP A 98 8.66 2.91 25.11
CA ASP A 98 9.29 2.55 23.85
C ASP A 98 8.32 1.75 22.95
N LYS A 99 7.58 0.80 23.51
CA LYS A 99 6.56 0.03 22.79
C LYS A 99 5.45 0.92 22.24
N ALA A 100 4.98 1.88 23.04
CA ALA A 100 3.96 2.84 22.58
C ALA A 100 4.50 3.75 21.47
N ALA A 101 5.73 4.24 21.61
CA ALA A 101 6.38 5.06 20.60
C ALA A 101 6.56 4.30 19.27
N ILE A 102 7.03 3.05 19.32
CA ILE A 102 7.17 2.20 18.14
C ILE A 102 5.81 1.94 17.50
N ASN A 103 4.77 1.56 18.24
CA ASN A 103 3.45 1.30 17.71
C ASN A 103 2.85 2.52 17.01
N SER A 104 3.01 3.71 17.60
CA SER A 104 2.60 4.96 16.96
C SER A 104 3.37 5.19 15.65
N HIS A 105 4.67 4.89 15.67
CA HIS A 105 5.55 5.13 14.55
C HIS A 105 5.33 4.16 13.39
N ILE A 106 5.06 2.87 13.68
CA ILE A 106 4.70 1.88 12.66
C ILE A 106 3.47 2.32 11.87
N ARG A 107 2.46 2.90 12.51
CA ARG A 107 1.29 3.43 11.81
C ARG A 107 1.66 4.51 10.80
N ASN A 108 2.58 5.40 11.17
CA ASN A 108 3.07 6.45 10.28
C ASN A 108 3.90 5.88 9.13
N ILE A 109 4.74 4.87 9.39
CA ILE A 109 5.51 4.16 8.36
C ILE A 109 4.57 3.48 7.37
N VAL A 110 3.57 2.76 7.85
CA VAL A 110 2.56 2.09 6.99
C VAL A 110 1.82 3.11 6.13
N ALA A 111 1.39 4.24 6.72
CA ALA A 111 0.78 5.32 5.95
C ALA A 111 1.73 5.86 4.87
N GLY A 112 3.02 6.03 5.21
CA GLY A 112 4.07 6.43 4.28
C GLY A 112 4.23 5.45 3.11
N PHE A 113 4.16 4.15 3.35
CA PHE A 113 4.26 3.13 2.31
C PHE A 113 3.15 3.26 1.25
N PHE A 114 1.91 3.57 1.67
CA PHE A 114 0.82 3.84 0.73
C PHE A 114 1.06 5.12 -0.07
N LEU A 115 1.50 6.20 0.60
CA LEU A 115 1.76 7.49 -0.06
C LEU A 115 2.91 7.42 -1.07
N GLN A 116 3.92 6.60 -0.80
CA GLN A 116 5.09 6.44 -1.67
C GLN A 116 4.90 5.35 -2.75
N GLY A 117 3.74 4.70 -2.77
CA GLY A 117 3.48 3.61 -3.72
C GLY A 117 4.29 2.33 -3.47
N ILE A 118 4.91 2.19 -2.29
CA ILE A 118 5.61 0.96 -1.87
C ILE A 118 4.59 -0.18 -1.70
N VAL A 119 3.40 0.14 -1.21
CA VAL A 119 2.25 -0.76 -1.14
C VAL A 119 1.24 -0.33 -2.20
N SER A 120 1.02 -1.18 -3.19
CA SER A 120 0.00 -0.98 -4.21
C SER A 120 -1.34 -1.53 -3.74
N VAL A 121 -2.39 -0.72 -3.87
CA VAL A 121 -3.75 -1.14 -3.53
C VAL A 121 -4.50 -1.48 -4.82
N ARG A 122 -4.92 -2.73 -4.95
CA ARG A 122 -5.82 -3.16 -6.01
C ARG A 122 -7.24 -3.17 -5.49
N THR A 123 -8.11 -2.38 -6.10
CA THR A 123 -9.55 -2.48 -5.89
C THR A 123 -10.10 -3.51 -6.86
N LEU A 124 -10.72 -4.58 -6.36
CA LEU A 124 -11.49 -5.47 -7.22
C LEU A 124 -12.66 -4.66 -7.77
N PRO A 125 -12.85 -4.63 -9.12
CA PRO A 125 -14.02 -3.99 -9.67
C PRO A 125 -15.25 -4.63 -9.05
N ASN A 126 -16.17 -3.80 -8.58
CA ASN A 126 -17.39 -4.25 -7.94
C ASN A 126 -18.16 -5.08 -8.99
N VAL A 127 -18.33 -6.37 -8.76
CA VAL A 127 -19.01 -7.30 -9.69
C VAL A 127 -20.40 -6.76 -10.05
N SER A 128 -21.04 -6.01 -9.14
CA SER A 128 -22.29 -5.29 -9.37
C SER A 128 -22.20 -4.24 -10.50
N MET A 129 -21.05 -3.57 -10.69
CA MET A 129 -20.87 -2.63 -11.80
C MET A 129 -20.69 -3.35 -13.13
N LEU A 130 -20.07 -4.53 -13.14
CA LEU A 130 -19.95 -5.36 -14.33
C LEU A 130 -21.31 -5.93 -14.76
N LEU A 131 -22.16 -6.32 -13.81
CA LEU A 131 -23.51 -6.81 -14.10
C LEU A 131 -24.45 -5.68 -14.53
N ASN A 132 -24.31 -4.46 -14.00
CA ASN A 132 -25.11 -3.31 -14.42
C ASN A 132 -24.61 -2.67 -15.74
N GLY A 133 -23.34 -2.86 -16.09
CA GLY A 133 -22.77 -2.41 -17.37
C GLY A 133 -23.08 -3.35 -18.53
N ALA A 134 -23.25 -4.65 -18.27
CA ALA A 134 -23.59 -5.64 -19.28
C ALA A 134 -25.09 -5.62 -19.71
N GLY A 135 -25.96 -4.89 -18.99
CA GLY A 135 -27.38 -4.80 -19.25
C GLY A 135 -27.81 -3.73 -20.26
N LYS A 136 -26.91 -2.89 -20.76
CA LYS A 136 -27.18 -1.96 -21.85
C LYS A 136 -26.51 -2.43 -23.16
N LEU A 137 -27.05 -3.48 -23.72
CA LEU A 137 -26.93 -3.66 -25.16
C LEU A 137 -27.56 -2.43 -25.84
N PRO A 138 -26.88 -1.79 -26.80
CA PRO A 138 -27.52 -0.74 -27.60
C PRO A 138 -28.77 -1.36 -28.25
N SER A 139 -29.93 -0.80 -27.94
CA SER A 139 -31.17 -1.15 -28.60
C SER A 139 -30.98 -0.86 -30.09
N ASP A 140 -31.00 -1.88 -30.90
CA ASP A 140 -31.08 -1.71 -32.37
C ASP A 140 -32.23 -0.76 -32.68
N PRO A 141 -32.03 0.24 -33.55
CA PRO A 141 -33.12 1.09 -34.00
C PRO A 141 -34.14 0.19 -34.73
N PRO A 142 -35.43 0.43 -34.54
CA PRO A 142 -36.47 -0.36 -35.21
C PRO A 142 -36.28 -0.30 -36.73
N PRO A 143 -36.50 -1.40 -37.44
CA PRO A 143 -36.37 -1.42 -38.91
C PRO A 143 -37.30 -0.37 -39.53
N GLN A 144 -36.71 0.56 -40.27
CA GLN A 144 -37.47 1.53 -41.06
C GLN A 144 -38.23 0.74 -42.10
N ALA A 145 -39.53 0.79 -42.02
CA ALA A 145 -40.42 0.29 -43.05
C ALA A 145 -40.19 1.12 -44.33
N ASN A 146 -39.57 0.49 -45.31
CA ASN A 146 -39.52 0.99 -46.68
C ASN A 146 -40.93 1.03 -47.26
N SER A 147 -41.59 2.15 -47.13
CA SER A 147 -42.78 2.43 -47.93
C SER A 147 -42.37 2.86 -49.35
N THR A 148 -42.35 1.92 -50.21
CA THR A 148 -42.25 2.18 -51.64
C THR A 148 -43.56 2.84 -52.10
N PRO A 149 -43.57 3.98 -52.76
CA PRO A 149 -44.74 4.53 -53.36
C PRO A 149 -45.01 3.74 -54.67
N ARG A 150 -46.15 3.08 -54.75
CA ARG A 150 -46.68 2.42 -55.93
C ARG A 150 -47.16 3.50 -56.89
N SER A 151 -46.46 3.65 -57.99
CA SER A 151 -46.86 4.42 -59.15
C SER A 151 -48.05 3.75 -59.79
N GLU A 152 -49.23 4.28 -59.72
CA GLU A 152 -50.32 3.99 -60.64
C GLU A 152 -50.33 5.06 -61.72
N ASN A 153 -49.86 4.70 -62.88
CA ASN A 153 -50.25 5.32 -64.17
C ASN A 153 -51.28 4.45 -64.79
N GLY A 154 -52.44 4.98 -64.95
CA GLY A 154 -53.48 4.48 -65.86
C GLY A 154 -54.06 5.64 -66.63
N GLU A 155 -53.91 5.53 -67.95
CA GLU A 155 -54.51 6.30 -69.07
C GLU A 155 -54.22 7.80 -69.16
#